data_6d20e26605e7e9b05cc37800011b8994
#
_entry.id   6d20e26605e7e9b05cc37800011b8994
#
_cell.length_a   1.000
_cell.length_b   1.000
_cell.length_c   1.000
_cell.angle_alpha   90.00
_cell.angle_beta   90.00
_cell.angle_gamma   90.00
#
_symmetry.space_group_name_H-M   'P 1'
#
loop_
_entity.id
_entity.type
_entity.pdbx_description
1 polymer ?
#
loop_
_entity_poly.entity_id
_entity_poly.type
_entity_poly.pdbx_seq_one_letter_code
_entity_poly.pdbx_strand_id
1 'polypeptide(L)'
;MYDAMDEGKRPDRLDLLLTDYFRPESAAAELPRRIAAAARESSAALERLEARLGIEATARGISRVGTGPVGKPATAAARKLIEQARLEIHEYLRGQRAFFRVPVDLTTVPDFQRSVLKAAGHIPFGEARAYAWIAARVGHPRAVRAVGTALGRNPVPLILPCHRVWRSDGGLGGYIFGADVKDRLAALERTTPVLEGCTSTRIVCRVGCIHGRNMRPDNRVVFASVEDARSVGYRPCKVCRPAA
;
A
#
# COMPACT_ATOMS: atom_id res chain seq x y z
N MET A 1 0.61 -51.84 35.09
CA MET A 1 -0.87 -51.89 35.02
C MET A 1 -1.37 -50.47 35.22
N TYR A 2 -1.36 -49.71 34.15
CA TYR A 2 -2.08 -48.40 34.06
C TYR A 2 -2.60 -48.30 32.65
N ASP A 3 -3.84 -48.64 32.52
CA ASP A 3 -4.66 -48.36 31.35
C ASP A 3 -5.23 -46.95 31.55
N ALA A 4 -4.86 -46.01 30.71
CA ALA A 4 -5.51 -44.73 30.62
C ALA A 4 -6.09 -44.62 29.21
N MET A 5 -7.41 -44.82 29.17
CA MET A 5 -8.22 -44.58 27.96
C MET A 5 -8.10 -43.13 27.54
N ASP A 6 -7.57 -42.95 26.37
CA ASP A 6 -7.58 -41.66 25.64
C ASP A 6 -9.02 -41.42 25.15
N GLU A 7 -9.77 -40.58 25.89
CA GLU A 7 -11.07 -40.09 25.46
C GLU A 7 -10.90 -39.20 24.26
N GLY A 8 -11.33 -39.69 23.10
CA GLY A 8 -11.28 -39.03 21.80
C GLY A 8 -11.78 -37.59 21.82
N LYS A 9 -10.83 -36.65 21.84
CA LYS A 9 -11.07 -35.24 21.63
C LYS A 9 -11.61 -35.07 20.21
N ARG A 10 -12.89 -34.69 20.07
CA ARG A 10 -13.42 -34.33 18.74
C ARG A 10 -12.53 -33.25 18.14
N PRO A 11 -12.04 -33.41 16.90
CA PRO A 11 -11.26 -32.39 16.27
C PRO A 11 -12.07 -31.08 16.24
N ASP A 12 -11.42 -29.99 16.60
CA ASP A 12 -12.07 -28.71 16.59
C ASP A 12 -12.34 -28.29 15.12
N ARG A 13 -13.19 -27.26 14.92
CA ARG A 13 -13.62 -26.83 13.60
C ARG A 13 -12.44 -26.29 12.75
N LEU A 14 -11.36 -25.91 13.41
CA LEU A 14 -10.12 -25.46 12.77
C LEU A 14 -9.30 -26.66 12.26
N ASP A 15 -9.24 -27.75 13.03
CA ASP A 15 -8.57 -28.99 12.65
C ASP A 15 -9.27 -29.66 11.45
N LEU A 16 -10.59 -29.61 11.38
CA LEU A 16 -11.37 -30.10 10.23
C LEU A 16 -11.11 -29.24 8.97
N LEU A 17 -11.05 -27.90 9.12
CA LEU A 17 -10.73 -27.01 8.00
C LEU A 17 -9.30 -27.17 7.54
N LEU A 18 -8.34 -27.43 8.43
CA LEU A 18 -6.95 -27.71 8.07
C LEU A 18 -6.78 -29.09 7.43
N THR A 19 -7.51 -30.11 7.88
CA THR A 19 -7.45 -31.47 7.33
C THR A 19 -8.07 -31.57 5.93
N ASP A 20 -9.13 -30.83 5.63
CA ASP A 20 -9.70 -30.73 4.27
C ASP A 20 -8.80 -29.87 3.34
N TYR A 21 -8.04 -28.91 3.90
CA TYR A 21 -7.08 -28.10 3.15
C TYR A 21 -5.80 -28.88 2.77
N PHE A 22 -5.45 -29.91 3.55
CA PHE A 22 -4.25 -30.76 3.36
C PHE A 22 -4.58 -32.18 2.84
N ARG A 23 -5.55 -32.34 1.93
CA ARG A 23 -5.65 -33.56 1.13
C ARG A 23 -4.56 -33.54 0.04
N PRO A 24 -3.52 -34.42 0.14
CA PRO A 24 -2.27 -34.19 -0.59
C PRO A 24 -2.31 -34.43 -2.11
N GLU A 25 -3.33 -35.01 -2.69
CA GLU A 25 -3.22 -35.49 -4.08
C GLU A 25 -4.01 -34.72 -5.13
N SER A 26 -5.07 -33.99 -4.81
CA SER A 26 -5.80 -33.16 -5.78
C SER A 26 -5.67 -31.66 -5.54
N ALA A 27 -5.60 -31.22 -4.29
CA ALA A 27 -5.52 -29.81 -3.91
C ALA A 27 -4.14 -29.18 -4.23
N ALA A 28 -3.06 -29.98 -4.16
CA ALA A 28 -1.69 -29.48 -4.40
C ALA A 28 -1.45 -29.06 -5.86
N ALA A 29 -2.13 -29.69 -6.83
CA ALA A 29 -2.02 -29.32 -8.25
C ALA A 29 -2.91 -28.14 -8.64
N GLU A 30 -4.05 -27.93 -7.93
CA GLU A 30 -4.97 -26.82 -8.20
C GLU A 30 -4.58 -25.53 -7.50
N LEU A 31 -3.95 -25.59 -6.33
CA LEU A 31 -3.60 -24.42 -5.54
C LEU A 31 -2.70 -23.43 -6.29
N PRO A 32 -1.61 -23.86 -6.97
CA PRO A 32 -0.79 -22.97 -7.78
C PRO A 32 -1.57 -22.32 -8.95
N ARG A 33 -2.48 -23.09 -9.57
CA ARG A 33 -3.34 -22.57 -10.65
C ARG A 33 -4.34 -21.53 -10.14
N ARG A 34 -4.97 -21.76 -9.00
CA ARG A 34 -5.91 -20.82 -8.36
C ARG A 34 -5.20 -19.56 -7.90
N ILE A 35 -4.01 -19.67 -7.28
CA ILE A 35 -3.19 -18.51 -6.90
C ILE A 35 -2.79 -17.71 -8.13
N ALA A 36 -2.32 -18.37 -9.19
CA ALA A 36 -1.94 -17.71 -10.44
C ALA A 36 -3.13 -17.06 -11.16
N ALA A 37 -4.33 -17.65 -11.09
CA ALA A 37 -5.56 -17.07 -11.62
C ALA A 37 -5.98 -15.84 -10.83
N ALA A 38 -5.99 -15.92 -9.50
CA ALA A 38 -6.31 -14.78 -8.62
C ALA A 38 -5.32 -13.62 -8.78
N ALA A 39 -4.03 -13.92 -8.93
CA ALA A 39 -3.01 -12.92 -9.20
C ALA A 39 -3.21 -12.23 -10.56
N ARG A 40 -3.52 -13.00 -11.62
CA ARG A 40 -3.84 -12.44 -12.95
C ARG A 40 -5.09 -11.58 -12.93
N GLU A 41 -6.15 -12.00 -12.24
CA GLU A 41 -7.38 -11.22 -12.10
C GLU A 41 -7.15 -9.94 -11.32
N SER A 42 -6.31 -9.98 -10.28
CA SER A 42 -5.90 -8.81 -9.52
C SER A 42 -5.14 -7.82 -10.40
N SER A 43 -4.17 -8.27 -11.18
CA SER A 43 -3.41 -7.46 -12.12
C SER A 43 -4.32 -6.81 -13.17
N ALA A 44 -5.20 -7.58 -13.80
CA ALA A 44 -6.14 -7.05 -14.80
C ALA A 44 -7.11 -5.99 -14.24
N ALA A 45 -7.51 -6.10 -12.97
CA ALA A 45 -8.35 -5.08 -12.33
C ALA A 45 -7.59 -3.76 -12.08
N LEU A 46 -6.32 -3.84 -11.66
CA LEU A 46 -5.47 -2.66 -11.49
C LEU A 46 -5.11 -2.02 -12.83
N GLU A 47 -4.90 -2.79 -13.89
CA GLU A 47 -4.72 -2.29 -15.26
C GLU A 47 -5.97 -1.57 -15.78
N ARG A 48 -7.17 -2.12 -15.53
CA ARG A 48 -8.44 -1.44 -15.87
C ARG A 48 -8.63 -0.15 -15.09
N LEU A 49 -8.19 -0.09 -13.82
CA LEU A 49 -8.17 1.15 -13.06
C LEU A 49 -7.23 2.16 -13.73
N GLU A 50 -5.99 1.76 -13.99
CA GLU A 50 -4.96 2.61 -14.61
C GLU A 50 -5.45 3.24 -15.92
N ALA A 51 -6.03 2.44 -16.82
CA ALA A 51 -6.55 2.89 -18.11
C ALA A 51 -7.64 3.97 -18.01
N ARG A 52 -8.35 4.05 -16.86
CA ARG A 52 -9.43 5.01 -16.60
C ARG A 52 -8.97 6.23 -15.80
N LEU A 53 -7.73 6.27 -15.33
CA LEU A 53 -7.24 7.36 -14.49
C LEU A 53 -7.04 8.65 -15.32
N GLY A 54 -7.72 9.70 -14.88
CA GLY A 54 -7.46 11.07 -15.24
C GLY A 54 -6.58 11.73 -14.18
N ILE A 55 -5.56 12.49 -14.60
CA ILE A 55 -4.64 13.19 -13.72
C ILE A 55 -4.62 14.67 -14.08
N GLU A 56 -4.76 15.52 -13.07
CA GLU A 56 -4.64 16.98 -13.21
C GLU A 56 -3.50 17.47 -12.33
N ALA A 57 -2.84 18.51 -12.78
CA ALA A 57 -1.75 19.16 -12.05
C ALA A 57 -1.81 20.68 -12.21
N THR A 58 -1.35 21.36 -11.19
CA THR A 58 -0.94 22.77 -11.24
C THR A 58 0.57 22.86 -11.48
N ALA A 59 1.11 24.07 -11.52
CA ALA A 59 2.57 24.24 -11.56
C ALA A 59 3.27 23.77 -10.25
N ARG A 60 2.50 23.58 -9.15
CA ARG A 60 3.03 23.18 -7.84
C ARG A 60 2.99 21.67 -7.58
N GLY A 61 2.13 20.93 -8.27
CA GLY A 61 1.99 19.49 -8.02
C GLY A 61 0.71 18.91 -8.61
N ILE A 62 0.53 17.61 -8.40
CA ILE A 62 -0.67 16.88 -8.75
C ILE A 62 -1.82 17.37 -7.85
N SER A 63 -2.90 17.82 -8.46
CA SER A 63 -4.08 18.33 -7.76
C SER A 63 -5.25 17.36 -7.79
N ARG A 64 -5.29 16.43 -8.77
CA ARG A 64 -6.35 15.41 -8.88
C ARG A 64 -5.84 14.14 -9.53
N VAL A 65 -6.29 13.01 -8.97
CA VAL A 65 -6.23 11.67 -9.58
C VAL A 65 -7.63 11.07 -9.42
N GLY A 66 -8.27 10.65 -10.50
CA GLY A 66 -9.64 10.11 -10.43
C GLY A 66 -10.08 9.49 -11.75
N THR A 67 -11.24 8.86 -11.75
CA THR A 67 -11.86 8.36 -12.98
C THR A 67 -12.79 9.43 -13.56
N GLY A 68 -12.64 9.73 -14.83
CA GLY A 68 -13.48 10.70 -15.53
C GLY A 68 -12.68 11.71 -16.35
N PRO A 69 -13.39 12.63 -17.04
CA PRO A 69 -12.75 13.60 -17.90
C PRO A 69 -11.82 14.54 -17.11
N VAL A 70 -10.72 14.88 -17.72
CA VAL A 70 -9.74 15.84 -17.19
C VAL A 70 -9.54 16.96 -18.21
N GLY A 71 -9.28 18.16 -17.69
CA GLY A 71 -8.94 19.31 -18.50
C GLY A 71 -7.55 19.17 -19.15
N LYS A 72 -7.29 19.96 -20.19
CA LYS A 72 -5.94 20.08 -20.75
C LYS A 72 -5.02 20.75 -19.70
N PRO A 73 -3.76 20.29 -19.56
CA PRO A 73 -2.82 20.93 -18.65
C PRO A 73 -2.55 22.38 -19.06
N ALA A 74 -2.71 23.30 -18.11
CA ALA A 74 -2.59 24.75 -18.35
C ALA A 74 -1.15 25.19 -18.65
N THR A 75 -0.14 24.43 -18.21
CA THR A 75 1.29 24.80 -18.35
C THR A 75 2.14 23.61 -18.75
N ALA A 76 3.33 23.88 -19.31
CA ALA A 76 4.32 22.85 -19.60
C ALA A 76 4.79 22.14 -18.33
N ALA A 77 4.93 22.86 -17.21
CA ALA A 77 5.27 22.28 -15.91
C ALA A 77 4.21 21.28 -15.44
N ALA A 78 2.91 21.62 -15.52
CA ALA A 78 1.81 20.73 -15.18
C ALA A 78 1.81 19.47 -16.06
N ARG A 79 2.09 19.61 -17.37
CA ARG A 79 2.22 18.47 -18.29
C ARG A 79 3.31 17.51 -17.86
N LYS A 80 4.50 18.02 -17.57
CA LYS A 80 5.64 17.21 -17.10
C LYS A 80 5.31 16.46 -15.80
N LEU A 81 4.62 17.11 -14.86
CA LEU A 81 4.19 16.48 -13.62
C LEU A 81 3.17 15.36 -13.85
N ILE A 82 2.23 15.55 -14.79
CA ILE A 82 1.26 14.51 -15.17
C ILE A 82 1.96 13.30 -15.80
N GLU A 83 2.92 13.51 -16.68
CA GLU A 83 3.71 12.43 -17.30
C GLU A 83 4.49 11.65 -16.23
N GLN A 84 5.15 12.34 -15.31
CA GLN A 84 5.83 11.71 -14.17
C GLN A 84 4.85 10.92 -13.29
N ALA A 85 3.70 11.50 -12.95
CA ALA A 85 2.69 10.81 -12.13
C ALA A 85 2.15 9.55 -12.81
N ARG A 86 1.93 9.59 -14.15
CA ARG A 86 1.51 8.41 -14.91
C ARG A 86 2.54 7.29 -14.83
N LEU A 87 3.81 7.61 -15.04
CA LEU A 87 4.90 6.63 -14.93
C LEU A 87 4.98 6.05 -13.50
N GLU A 88 4.96 6.90 -12.48
CA GLU A 88 5.04 6.46 -11.09
C GLU A 88 3.84 5.61 -10.66
N ILE A 89 2.62 5.93 -11.13
CA ILE A 89 1.41 5.12 -10.89
C ILE A 89 1.52 3.78 -11.64
N HIS A 90 1.99 3.78 -12.87
CA HIS A 90 2.23 2.57 -13.65
C HIS A 90 3.16 1.59 -12.93
N GLU A 91 4.30 2.07 -12.47
CA GLU A 91 5.29 1.29 -11.72
C GLU A 91 4.73 0.80 -10.38
N TYR A 92 3.98 1.66 -9.67
CA TYR A 92 3.35 1.31 -8.40
C TYR A 92 2.33 0.17 -8.54
N LEU A 93 1.43 0.26 -9.52
CA LEU A 93 0.41 -0.75 -9.76
C LEU A 93 0.98 -2.11 -10.21
N ARG A 94 2.27 -2.14 -10.58
CA ARG A 94 3.03 -3.37 -10.90
C ARG A 94 3.97 -3.84 -9.79
N GLY A 95 3.91 -3.18 -8.61
CA GLY A 95 4.79 -3.51 -7.50
C GLY A 95 6.27 -3.15 -7.72
N GLN A 96 6.56 -2.28 -8.70
CA GLN A 96 7.92 -1.84 -9.02
C GLN A 96 8.32 -0.59 -8.25
N ARG A 97 7.37 0.03 -7.54
CA ARG A 97 7.55 1.26 -6.77
C ARG A 97 6.78 1.18 -5.46
N ALA A 98 7.38 1.66 -4.37
CA ALA A 98 6.77 1.71 -3.04
C ALA A 98 6.37 3.12 -2.59
N PHE A 99 6.80 4.18 -3.27
CA PHE A 99 6.51 5.58 -2.92
C PHE A 99 6.46 6.48 -4.16
N PHE A 100 5.79 7.61 -4.03
CA PHE A 100 5.67 8.62 -5.07
C PHE A 100 6.60 9.80 -4.81
N ARG A 101 7.25 10.31 -5.85
CA ARG A 101 8.13 11.49 -5.80
C ARG A 101 7.47 12.74 -6.34
N VAL A 102 6.42 12.57 -7.14
CA VAL A 102 5.69 13.71 -7.68
C VAL A 102 5.12 14.56 -6.55
N PRO A 103 5.29 15.88 -6.59
CA PRO A 103 4.71 16.77 -5.60
C PRO A 103 3.18 16.78 -5.71
N VAL A 104 2.51 17.04 -4.60
CA VAL A 104 1.04 17.13 -4.51
C VAL A 104 0.63 18.54 -4.15
N ASP A 105 -0.32 19.09 -4.89
CA ASP A 105 -0.92 20.39 -4.60
C ASP A 105 -2.26 20.24 -3.85
N LEU A 106 -2.23 20.51 -2.55
CA LEU A 106 -3.41 20.49 -1.68
C LEU A 106 -3.86 21.90 -1.26
N THR A 107 -3.50 22.92 -1.98
CA THR A 107 -3.78 24.32 -1.57
C THR A 107 -5.27 24.66 -1.52
N THR A 108 -6.09 23.99 -2.35
CA THR A 108 -7.55 24.14 -2.35
C THR A 108 -8.27 23.21 -1.37
N VAL A 109 -7.52 22.32 -0.70
CA VAL A 109 -8.10 21.36 0.25
C VAL A 109 -8.23 22.02 1.64
N PRO A 110 -9.39 21.88 2.32
CA PRO A 110 -9.60 22.41 3.67
C PRO A 110 -8.55 21.92 4.67
N ASP A 111 -8.19 22.72 5.64
CA ASP A 111 -7.07 22.47 6.57
C ASP A 111 -7.18 21.14 7.32
N PHE A 112 -8.36 20.82 7.85
CA PHE A 112 -8.59 19.55 8.53
C PHE A 112 -8.36 18.36 7.56
N GLN A 113 -8.95 18.41 6.38
CA GLN A 113 -8.80 17.36 5.37
C GLN A 113 -7.34 17.24 4.94
N ARG A 114 -6.64 18.35 4.73
CA ARG A 114 -5.22 18.39 4.38
C ARG A 114 -4.37 17.72 5.45
N SER A 115 -4.64 17.98 6.74
CA SER A 115 -3.96 17.34 7.87
C SER A 115 -4.20 15.82 7.90
N VAL A 116 -5.43 15.38 7.67
CA VAL A 116 -5.82 13.97 7.57
C VAL A 116 -5.09 13.26 6.42
N LEU A 117 -5.06 13.88 5.23
CA LEU A 117 -4.39 13.32 4.05
C LEU A 117 -2.88 13.24 4.25
N LYS A 118 -2.26 14.26 4.85
CA LYS A 118 -0.83 14.21 5.22
C LYS A 118 -0.55 13.10 6.23
N ALA A 119 -1.40 12.92 7.25
CA ALA A 119 -1.25 11.84 8.21
C ALA A 119 -1.35 10.46 7.55
N ALA A 120 -2.27 10.27 6.59
CA ALA A 120 -2.37 9.05 5.80
C ALA A 120 -1.10 8.81 4.95
N GLY A 121 -0.50 9.87 4.41
CA GLY A 121 0.76 9.81 3.66
C GLY A 121 1.96 9.29 4.47
N HIS A 122 1.89 9.32 5.80
CA HIS A 122 2.93 8.76 6.67
C HIS A 122 2.76 7.26 6.96
N ILE A 123 1.69 6.62 6.50
CA ILE A 123 1.53 5.16 6.66
C ILE A 123 2.47 4.48 5.65
N PRO A 124 3.42 3.66 6.12
CA PRO A 124 4.36 2.99 5.24
C PRO A 124 3.67 2.06 4.23
N PHE A 125 4.36 1.80 3.13
CA PHE A 125 3.96 0.78 2.14
C PHE A 125 3.82 -0.58 2.81
N GLY A 126 2.74 -1.31 2.48
CA GLY A 126 2.43 -2.61 3.06
C GLY A 126 1.82 -2.58 4.46
N GLU A 127 1.69 -1.41 5.07
CA GLU A 127 1.09 -1.27 6.40
C GLU A 127 -0.32 -0.66 6.33
N ALA A 128 -1.12 -0.95 7.35
CA ALA A 128 -2.43 -0.33 7.52
C ALA A 128 -2.56 0.31 8.91
N ARG A 129 -3.38 1.34 9.01
CA ARG A 129 -3.72 1.99 10.28
C ARG A 129 -5.23 2.22 10.37
N ALA A 130 -5.75 2.20 11.60
CA ALA A 130 -7.17 2.48 11.83
C ALA A 130 -7.51 3.97 11.61
N TYR A 131 -8.75 4.27 11.23
CA TYR A 131 -9.25 5.65 11.19
C TYR A 131 -9.02 6.39 12.52
N ALA A 132 -9.16 5.69 13.66
CA ALA A 132 -8.89 6.25 14.99
C ALA A 132 -7.42 6.68 15.16
N TRP A 133 -6.47 5.96 14.57
CA TRP A 133 -5.06 6.34 14.59
C TRP A 133 -4.83 7.67 13.86
N ILE A 134 -5.45 7.86 12.70
CA ILE A 134 -5.40 9.14 11.97
C ILE A 134 -6.01 10.25 12.82
N ALA A 135 -7.20 10.00 13.42
CA ALA A 135 -7.89 10.99 14.26
C ALA A 135 -7.02 11.47 15.44
N ALA A 136 -6.37 10.54 16.13
CA ALA A 136 -5.42 10.85 17.20
C ALA A 136 -4.21 11.64 16.69
N ARG A 137 -3.64 11.24 15.55
CA ARG A 137 -2.44 11.89 14.97
C ARG A 137 -2.69 13.33 14.52
N VAL A 138 -3.91 13.66 14.09
CA VAL A 138 -4.28 15.05 13.72
C VAL A 138 -4.82 15.88 14.90
N GLY A 139 -4.70 15.37 16.14
CA GLY A 139 -5.11 16.08 17.34
C GLY A 139 -6.61 16.05 17.64
N HIS A 140 -7.39 15.23 16.92
CA HIS A 140 -8.85 15.15 17.06
C HIS A 140 -9.32 13.70 17.27
N PRO A 141 -8.96 13.03 18.41
CA PRO A 141 -9.20 11.59 18.60
C PRO A 141 -10.66 11.17 18.54
N ARG A 142 -11.61 12.07 18.79
CA ARG A 142 -13.05 11.82 18.70
C ARG A 142 -13.62 12.01 17.28
N ALA A 143 -12.85 12.56 16.33
CA ALA A 143 -13.32 12.93 14.99
C ALA A 143 -13.22 11.80 13.97
N VAL A 144 -13.34 10.53 14.36
CA VAL A 144 -13.14 9.34 13.49
C VAL A 144 -14.04 9.38 12.24
N ARG A 145 -15.33 9.79 12.38
CA ARG A 145 -16.25 9.92 11.25
C ARG A 145 -15.83 11.04 10.28
N ALA A 146 -15.38 12.17 10.82
CA ALA A 146 -14.88 13.30 10.00
C ALA A 146 -13.60 12.91 9.24
N VAL A 147 -12.71 12.11 9.86
CA VAL A 147 -11.55 11.51 9.18
C VAL A 147 -11.99 10.63 8.01
N GLY A 148 -13.01 9.78 8.21
CA GLY A 148 -13.56 8.95 7.13
C GLY A 148 -14.09 9.79 5.96
N THR A 149 -14.83 10.85 6.26
CA THR A 149 -15.32 11.83 5.25
C THR A 149 -14.17 12.51 4.52
N ALA A 150 -13.15 12.96 5.24
CA ALA A 150 -11.98 13.62 4.69
C ALA A 150 -11.18 12.71 3.73
N LEU A 151 -10.98 11.44 4.12
CA LEU A 151 -10.32 10.43 3.28
C LEU A 151 -11.17 10.02 2.07
N GLY A 152 -12.50 9.95 2.21
CA GLY A 152 -13.42 9.67 1.11
C GLY A 152 -13.44 10.78 0.04
N ARG A 153 -13.00 11.99 0.39
CA ARG A 153 -12.85 13.15 -0.52
C ARG A 153 -11.40 13.38 -0.94
N ASN A 154 -10.53 12.38 -0.81
CA ASN A 154 -9.14 12.51 -1.22
C ASN A 154 -9.05 12.87 -2.71
N PRO A 155 -8.48 14.03 -3.08
CA PRO A 155 -8.37 14.42 -4.49
C PRO A 155 -7.27 13.66 -5.25
N VAL A 156 -6.29 13.08 -4.54
CA VAL A 156 -5.11 12.42 -5.15
C VAL A 156 -4.90 10.99 -4.58
N PRO A 157 -5.92 10.12 -4.69
CA PRO A 157 -5.80 8.74 -4.24
C PRO A 157 -4.64 8.03 -4.96
N LEU A 158 -4.16 6.93 -4.41
CA LEU A 158 -2.90 6.24 -4.72
C LEU A 158 -1.68 7.01 -4.20
N ILE A 159 -1.45 8.25 -4.65
CA ILE A 159 -0.32 9.09 -4.22
C ILE A 159 -0.43 9.42 -2.72
N LEU A 160 -1.63 9.84 -2.27
CA LEU A 160 -1.95 9.90 -0.84
C LEU A 160 -2.75 8.65 -0.46
N PRO A 161 -2.15 7.69 0.28
CA PRO A 161 -2.61 6.30 0.35
C PRO A 161 -3.78 6.10 1.33
N CYS A 162 -4.95 6.68 1.04
CA CYS A 162 -6.16 6.46 1.86
C CYS A 162 -6.63 4.99 1.86
N HIS A 163 -6.15 4.16 0.92
CA HIS A 163 -6.38 2.72 0.93
C HIS A 163 -5.66 1.99 2.08
N ARG A 164 -4.63 2.58 2.69
CA ARG A 164 -3.94 2.06 3.90
C ARG A 164 -4.69 2.39 5.20
N VAL A 165 -5.83 3.10 5.13
CA VAL A 165 -6.64 3.40 6.32
C VAL A 165 -7.85 2.46 6.37
N TRP A 166 -7.96 1.70 7.45
CA TRP A 166 -8.94 0.63 7.65
C TRP A 166 -9.79 0.88 8.89
N ARG A 167 -10.87 0.14 9.04
CA ARG A 167 -11.68 0.12 10.26
C ARG A 167 -10.94 -0.63 11.37
N SER A 168 -11.23 -0.29 12.63
CA SER A 168 -10.64 -0.99 13.80
C SER A 168 -11.09 -2.44 13.94
N ASP A 169 -12.20 -2.82 13.30
CA ASP A 169 -12.68 -4.20 13.22
C ASP A 169 -12.02 -5.02 12.07
N GLY A 170 -11.00 -4.46 11.41
CA GLY A 170 -10.33 -5.08 10.26
C GLY A 170 -11.02 -4.89 8.92
N GLY A 171 -12.23 -4.29 8.89
CA GLY A 171 -12.93 -4.00 7.65
C GLY A 171 -12.24 -2.90 6.84
N LEU A 172 -12.30 -3.02 5.51
CA LEU A 172 -11.62 -2.08 4.60
C LEU A 172 -12.19 -0.65 4.65
N GLY A 173 -13.50 -0.50 4.94
CA GLY A 173 -14.18 0.78 4.78
C GLY A 173 -14.31 1.19 3.32
N GLY A 174 -14.81 2.41 3.08
CA GLY A 174 -14.99 2.94 1.71
C GLY A 174 -13.68 3.29 1.02
N TYR A 175 -13.71 3.28 -0.32
CA TYR A 175 -12.62 3.76 -1.17
C TYR A 175 -13.20 4.35 -2.46
N ILE A 176 -12.58 5.40 -2.97
CA ILE A 176 -13.11 6.14 -4.13
C ILE A 176 -13.17 5.29 -5.42
N PHE A 177 -12.30 4.31 -5.56
CA PHE A 177 -12.28 3.39 -6.70
C PHE A 177 -12.98 2.05 -6.43
N GLY A 178 -13.68 1.92 -5.29
CA GLY A 178 -14.35 0.70 -4.87
C GLY A 178 -13.58 -0.12 -3.84
N ALA A 179 -14.30 -0.91 -3.05
CA ALA A 179 -13.71 -1.72 -1.98
C ALA A 179 -12.82 -2.85 -2.53
N ASP A 180 -13.17 -3.41 -3.68
CA ASP A 180 -12.39 -4.42 -4.40
C ASP A 180 -11.01 -3.89 -4.82
N VAL A 181 -10.94 -2.67 -5.35
CA VAL A 181 -9.67 -2.03 -5.69
C VAL A 181 -8.84 -1.77 -4.44
N LYS A 182 -9.48 -1.35 -3.33
CA LYS A 182 -8.79 -1.15 -2.06
C LYS A 182 -8.14 -2.43 -1.56
N ASP A 183 -8.85 -3.54 -1.60
CA ASP A 183 -8.32 -4.85 -1.20
C ASP A 183 -7.15 -5.29 -2.08
N ARG A 184 -7.28 -5.13 -3.41
CA ARG A 184 -6.21 -5.46 -4.37
C ARG A 184 -4.96 -4.63 -4.17
N LEU A 185 -5.07 -3.32 -3.88
CA LEU A 185 -3.94 -2.47 -3.54
C LEU A 185 -3.27 -2.92 -2.24
N ALA A 186 -4.07 -3.25 -1.23
CA ALA A 186 -3.55 -3.77 0.03
C ALA A 186 -2.86 -5.13 -0.14
N ALA A 187 -3.39 -6.00 -0.98
CA ALA A 187 -2.78 -7.28 -1.33
C ALA A 187 -1.47 -7.08 -2.11
N LEU A 188 -1.47 -6.20 -3.12
CA LEU A 188 -0.27 -5.83 -3.88
C LEU A 188 0.84 -5.36 -2.95
N GLU A 189 0.55 -4.43 -2.05
CA GLU A 189 1.54 -3.87 -1.13
C GLU A 189 2.09 -4.90 -0.14
N ARG A 190 1.25 -5.85 0.34
CA ARG A 190 1.69 -6.90 1.27
C ARG A 190 2.50 -8.01 0.59
N THR A 191 2.24 -8.28 -0.68
CA THR A 191 2.91 -9.35 -1.42
C THR A 191 4.13 -8.86 -2.21
N THR A 192 4.26 -7.56 -2.45
CA THR A 192 5.43 -6.99 -3.10
C THR A 192 6.65 -7.10 -2.19
N PRO A 193 7.72 -7.76 -2.60
CA PRO A 193 8.97 -7.77 -1.85
C PRO A 193 9.48 -6.36 -1.66
N VAL A 194 9.87 -6.01 -0.43
CA VAL A 194 10.35 -4.68 -0.11
C VAL A 194 11.74 -4.70 0.51
N LEU A 195 12.44 -3.60 0.34
CA LEU A 195 13.70 -3.29 0.97
C LEU A 195 13.51 -2.15 1.98
N GLU A 196 14.30 -2.13 3.04
CA GLU A 196 14.28 -1.08 4.05
C GLU A 196 15.49 -0.17 3.91
N GLY A 197 15.24 1.13 3.78
CA GLY A 197 16.29 2.14 3.73
C GLY A 197 16.34 2.99 4.99
N CYS A 198 17.53 3.42 5.36
CA CYS A 198 17.74 4.35 6.46
C CYS A 198 17.99 5.76 5.94
N THR A 199 17.15 6.72 6.32
CA THR A 199 17.25 8.11 5.85
C THR A 199 18.54 8.78 6.25
N SER A 200 19.09 8.48 7.45
CA SER A 200 20.31 9.09 7.93
C SER A 200 21.59 8.51 7.32
N THR A 201 21.60 7.22 6.96
CA THR A 201 22.81 6.57 6.41
C THR A 201 22.75 6.37 4.90
N ARG A 202 21.58 6.55 4.28
CA ARG A 202 21.32 6.29 2.86
C ARG A 202 21.72 4.87 2.43
N ILE A 203 21.52 3.89 3.34
CA ILE A 203 21.77 2.47 3.06
C ILE A 203 20.43 1.77 2.94
N VAL A 204 20.28 0.93 1.89
CA VAL A 204 19.13 0.05 1.71
C VAL A 204 19.51 -1.40 2.01
N CYS A 205 18.67 -2.09 2.77
CA CYS A 205 18.84 -3.46 3.28
C CYS A 205 17.66 -4.34 2.90
N ARG A 206 17.86 -5.65 2.91
CA ARG A 206 16.73 -6.61 3.00
C ARG A 206 16.06 -6.46 4.35
N VAL A 207 14.74 -6.65 4.42
CA VAL A 207 13.97 -6.71 5.66
C VAL A 207 14.62 -7.73 6.60
N GLY A 208 14.77 -7.38 7.87
CA GLY A 208 15.40 -8.24 8.88
C GLY A 208 16.94 -8.30 8.84
N CYS A 209 17.62 -7.53 7.99
CA CYS A 209 19.06 -7.40 8.01
C CYS A 209 19.55 -6.93 9.40
N ILE A 210 20.68 -7.49 9.88
CA ILE A 210 21.25 -7.14 11.19
C ILE A 210 21.48 -5.63 11.35
N HIS A 211 21.87 -4.93 10.29
CA HIS A 211 22.02 -3.47 10.30
C HIS A 211 20.69 -2.72 10.23
N GLY A 212 19.65 -3.32 9.64
CA GLY A 212 18.31 -2.75 9.57
C GLY A 212 17.52 -2.88 10.87
N ARG A 213 17.81 -3.88 11.70
CA ARG A 213 17.10 -4.12 12.97
C ARG A 213 17.20 -2.96 13.95
N ASN A 214 18.32 -2.25 13.96
CA ASN A 214 18.58 -1.13 14.87
C ASN A 214 18.16 0.22 14.28
N MET A 215 17.47 0.23 13.12
CA MET A 215 17.01 1.45 12.49
C MET A 215 15.83 2.03 13.27
N ARG A 216 15.94 3.30 13.65
CA ARG A 216 14.83 4.01 14.30
C ARG A 216 13.64 4.09 13.35
N PRO A 217 12.40 3.89 13.83
CA PRO A 217 11.19 3.94 12.98
C PRO A 217 11.11 5.21 12.13
N ASP A 218 11.43 6.37 12.71
CA ASP A 218 11.39 7.68 12.03
C ASP A 218 12.42 7.81 10.88
N ASN A 219 13.44 6.96 10.87
CA ASN A 219 14.48 6.92 9.83
C ASN A 219 14.22 5.83 8.78
N ARG A 220 13.13 5.06 8.91
CA ARG A 220 12.83 3.94 8.02
C ARG A 220 12.02 4.40 6.83
N VAL A 221 12.48 4.03 5.64
CA VAL A 221 11.76 4.15 4.38
C VAL A 221 11.74 2.80 3.67
N VAL A 222 10.74 2.58 2.82
CA VAL A 222 10.54 1.31 2.12
C VAL A 222 10.72 1.53 0.62
N PHE A 223 11.40 0.59 -0.04
CA PHE A 223 11.66 0.59 -1.47
C PHE A 223 11.18 -0.73 -2.08
N ALA A 224 10.64 -0.68 -3.30
CA ALA A 224 10.23 -1.88 -4.03
C ALA A 224 11.43 -2.61 -4.66
N SER A 225 12.52 -1.88 -4.98
CA SER A 225 13.71 -2.46 -5.59
C SER A 225 14.98 -1.70 -5.19
N VAL A 226 16.13 -2.27 -5.53
CA VAL A 226 17.43 -1.58 -5.38
C VAL A 226 17.51 -0.37 -6.32
N GLU A 227 16.95 -0.47 -7.53
CA GLU A 227 16.89 0.62 -8.52
C GLU A 227 16.05 1.78 -7.98
N ASP A 228 14.90 1.46 -7.37
CA ASP A 228 14.03 2.44 -6.73
C ASP A 228 14.80 3.19 -5.63
N ALA A 229 15.54 2.47 -4.78
CA ALA A 229 16.37 3.06 -3.74
C ALA A 229 17.53 3.90 -4.31
N ARG A 230 18.23 3.40 -5.34
CA ARG A 230 19.33 4.13 -6.01
C ARG A 230 18.87 5.43 -6.65
N SER A 231 17.68 5.45 -7.22
CA SER A 231 17.09 6.63 -7.87
C SER A 231 16.95 7.85 -6.95
N VAL A 232 16.94 7.61 -5.63
CA VAL A 232 16.87 8.65 -4.57
C VAL A 232 18.13 8.68 -3.69
N GLY A 233 19.24 8.15 -4.19
CA GLY A 233 20.57 8.28 -3.57
C GLY A 233 20.87 7.28 -2.46
N TYR A 234 20.17 6.14 -2.40
CA TYR A 234 20.53 5.07 -1.47
C TYR A 234 21.47 4.08 -2.13
N ARG A 235 22.39 3.52 -1.34
CA ARG A 235 23.29 2.46 -1.77
C ARG A 235 22.94 1.13 -1.11
N PRO A 236 23.13 0.00 -1.79
CA PRO A 236 22.94 -1.32 -1.21
C PRO A 236 23.82 -1.57 0.02
N CYS A 237 23.29 -2.25 1.00
CA CYS A 237 24.03 -2.72 2.16
C CYS A 237 25.10 -3.74 1.75
N LYS A 238 26.34 -3.54 2.19
CA LYS A 238 27.46 -4.44 1.88
C LYS A 238 27.33 -5.82 2.55
N VAL A 239 26.55 -5.92 3.64
CA VAL A 239 26.38 -7.16 4.42
C VAL A 239 25.27 -8.03 3.84
N CYS A 240 24.03 -7.54 3.73
CA CYS A 240 22.93 -8.35 3.20
C CYS A 240 22.86 -8.37 1.67
N ARG A 241 23.57 -7.48 0.99
CA ARG A 241 23.68 -7.40 -0.48
C ARG A 241 22.33 -7.63 -1.16
N PRO A 242 21.33 -6.72 -0.96
CA PRO A 242 20.07 -6.87 -1.64
C PRO A 242 20.34 -6.91 -3.15
N ALA A 243 19.76 -7.91 -3.83
CA ALA A 243 19.91 -8.06 -5.29
C ALA A 243 19.16 -6.92 -6.00
N ALA A 244 19.66 -6.56 -7.17
CA ALA A 244 18.95 -5.72 -8.12
C ALA A 244 17.72 -6.46 -8.64
#